data_262da816703032f57e69106c72f12e78
#
_entry.id   262da816703032f57e69106c72f12e78
#
_cell.length_a   1.000
_cell.length_b   1.000
_cell.length_c   1.000
_cell.angle_alpha   90.00
_cell.angle_beta   90.00
_cell.angle_gamma   90.00
#
_symmetry.space_group_name_H-M   'P 1'
#
loop_
_entity.id
_entity.type
_entity.pdbx_description
1 polymer ?
#
loop_
_entity_poly.entity_id
_entity_poly.type
_entity_poly.pdbx_seq_one_letter_code
_entity_poly.pdbx_strand_id
1 'polypeptide(L)'
;MVAITIKDVAALAGVSVATASRVLSGNPATSPDSRARVAAAVTELDYRPNAQARALRSTRSDSIGLLVSDVRNPFFADLAHTVEQAALAAGYVTLLGNANERKEQQDRYLDTLISRRVDGIIVAPLGDGSGSIRSLITREIPTVFVDRTVDGLEIPSVTTDSEAGIRQAVHHLAAAGHTRIGYISGPQATSTGRDRFAAFTRAIAAAGLSQDPELVYFGDYQAASGSAGVHALLQLREPPTALLAADSLMAVGAIAILHKLGRRIGADIALIAFDDIEWFALLNPALSVISHSVEEMGRIAVDMLLQVIDGGKPESVVLPSELIVRASSSTPTSPASGPSLRTN
;
A
#
# COMPACT_ATOMS: atom_id res chain seq x y z
N MET A 1 -5.07 41.89 -9.53
CA MET A 1 -6.23 41.84 -8.61
C MET A 1 -5.67 41.74 -7.18
N VAL A 2 -6.12 42.62 -6.28
CA VAL A 2 -5.76 42.55 -4.85
C VAL A 2 -6.49 41.36 -4.26
N ALA A 3 -5.77 40.47 -3.58
CA ALA A 3 -6.39 39.29 -2.95
C ALA A 3 -7.32 39.76 -1.81
N ILE A 4 -8.58 39.31 -1.85
CA ILE A 4 -9.56 39.59 -0.80
C ILE A 4 -9.09 38.91 0.50
N THR A 5 -9.16 39.64 1.60
CA THR A 5 -8.64 39.23 2.91
C THR A 5 -9.76 39.13 3.94
N ILE A 6 -9.49 38.49 5.07
CA ILE A 6 -10.44 38.45 6.20
C ILE A 6 -10.77 39.84 6.73
N LYS A 7 -9.90 40.84 6.50
CA LYS A 7 -10.17 42.25 6.88
C LYS A 7 -11.29 42.84 6.03
N ASP A 8 -11.34 42.49 4.76
CA ASP A 8 -12.38 42.95 3.84
C ASP A 8 -13.74 42.33 4.20
N VAL A 9 -13.74 41.02 4.54
CA VAL A 9 -14.94 40.32 5.05
C VAL A 9 -15.43 40.98 6.36
N ALA A 10 -14.53 41.25 7.29
CA ALA A 10 -14.87 41.85 8.58
C ALA A 10 -15.46 43.28 8.39
N ALA A 11 -14.87 44.06 7.48
CA ALA A 11 -15.33 45.39 7.15
C ALA A 11 -16.75 45.37 6.53
N LEU A 12 -16.99 44.50 5.53
CA LEU A 12 -18.29 44.35 4.88
C LEU A 12 -19.35 43.81 5.85
N ALA A 13 -19.00 42.85 6.70
CA ALA A 13 -19.89 42.30 7.73
C ALA A 13 -20.15 43.25 8.90
N GLY A 14 -19.44 44.38 9.02
CA GLY A 14 -19.54 45.30 10.15
C GLY A 14 -19.17 44.66 11.51
N VAL A 15 -18.16 43.78 11.50
CA VAL A 15 -17.65 43.10 12.72
C VAL A 15 -16.14 43.25 12.86
N SER A 16 -15.62 42.96 14.03
CA SER A 16 -14.15 42.93 14.20
C SER A 16 -13.54 41.75 13.43
N VAL A 17 -12.27 41.87 13.02
CA VAL A 17 -11.51 40.76 12.40
C VAL A 17 -11.48 39.52 13.31
N ALA A 18 -11.44 39.70 14.62
CA ALA A 18 -11.50 38.62 15.59
C ALA A 18 -12.86 37.92 15.60
N THR A 19 -13.95 38.68 15.42
CA THR A 19 -15.32 38.12 15.30
C THR A 19 -15.49 37.38 13.99
N ALA A 20 -15.07 37.96 12.87
CA ALA A 20 -15.09 37.30 11.56
C ALA A 20 -14.29 35.98 11.61
N SER A 21 -13.10 35.97 12.20
CA SER A 21 -12.27 34.79 12.37
C SER A 21 -12.97 33.69 13.19
N ARG A 22 -13.61 34.06 14.32
CA ARG A 22 -14.36 33.13 15.16
C ARG A 22 -15.56 32.53 14.44
N VAL A 23 -16.29 33.33 13.66
CA VAL A 23 -17.41 32.83 12.85
C VAL A 23 -16.90 31.83 11.80
N LEU A 24 -15.83 32.17 11.06
CA LEU A 24 -15.26 31.34 10.02
C LEU A 24 -14.64 30.05 10.56
N SER A 25 -14.26 30.01 11.84
CA SER A 25 -13.79 28.79 12.51
C SER A 25 -14.87 27.98 13.20
N GLY A 26 -16.17 28.36 13.03
CA GLY A 26 -17.29 27.64 13.61
C GLY A 26 -17.43 27.78 15.12
N ASN A 27 -16.76 28.76 15.76
CA ASN A 27 -16.80 28.93 17.21
C ASN A 27 -18.23 29.17 17.72
N PRO A 28 -18.76 28.31 18.61
CA PRO A 28 -20.15 28.41 19.10
C PRO A 28 -20.44 29.67 19.91
N ALA A 29 -19.45 30.36 20.43
CA ALA A 29 -19.61 31.60 21.21
C ALA A 29 -19.93 32.85 20.37
N THR A 30 -20.16 32.70 19.04
CA THR A 30 -20.54 33.80 18.15
C THR A 30 -22.05 33.94 18.06
N SER A 31 -22.59 35.19 18.05
CA SER A 31 -24.03 35.44 17.93
C SER A 31 -24.56 34.98 16.57
N PRO A 32 -25.86 34.55 16.49
CA PRO A 32 -26.50 34.18 15.23
C PRO A 32 -26.45 35.34 14.21
N ASP A 33 -26.64 36.58 14.65
CA ASP A 33 -26.60 37.78 13.79
C ASP A 33 -25.20 37.98 13.18
N SER A 34 -24.13 37.87 13.98
CA SER A 34 -22.75 37.95 13.47
C SER A 34 -22.44 36.83 12.47
N ARG A 35 -22.93 35.62 12.70
CA ARG A 35 -22.79 34.51 11.76
C ARG A 35 -23.46 34.79 10.43
N ALA A 36 -24.69 35.30 10.44
CA ALA A 36 -25.43 35.63 9.20
C ALA A 36 -24.71 36.72 8.40
N ARG A 37 -24.29 37.81 9.04
CA ARG A 37 -23.59 38.93 8.37
C ARG A 37 -22.21 38.50 7.80
N VAL A 38 -21.45 37.71 8.53
CA VAL A 38 -20.17 37.21 8.02
C VAL A 38 -20.38 36.24 6.87
N ALA A 39 -21.38 35.34 6.92
CA ALA A 39 -21.70 34.42 5.84
C ALA A 39 -22.10 35.17 4.57
N ALA A 40 -22.95 36.21 4.68
CA ALA A 40 -23.32 37.07 3.56
C ALA A 40 -22.10 37.77 2.92
N ALA A 41 -21.21 38.33 3.75
CA ALA A 41 -20.01 39.02 3.27
C ALA A 41 -19.02 38.03 2.59
N VAL A 42 -18.89 36.81 3.08
CA VAL A 42 -18.08 35.73 2.45
C VAL A 42 -18.61 35.41 1.05
N THR A 43 -19.94 35.26 0.91
CA THR A 43 -20.56 34.96 -0.37
C THR A 43 -20.43 36.14 -1.36
N GLU A 44 -20.66 37.38 -0.91
CA GLU A 44 -20.59 38.57 -1.75
C GLU A 44 -19.16 38.82 -2.27
N LEU A 45 -18.15 38.59 -1.43
CA LEU A 45 -16.75 38.79 -1.79
C LEU A 45 -16.09 37.57 -2.46
N ASP A 46 -16.81 36.47 -2.63
CA ASP A 46 -16.20 35.16 -2.99
C ASP A 46 -14.93 34.87 -2.17
N TYR A 47 -15.02 35.21 -0.88
CA TYR A 47 -13.87 35.05 0.00
C TYR A 47 -13.65 33.59 0.35
N ARG A 48 -12.46 33.09 0.04
CA ARG A 48 -12.02 31.76 0.47
C ARG A 48 -11.01 31.91 1.59
N PRO A 49 -11.26 31.36 2.80
CA PRO A 49 -10.30 31.39 3.89
C PRO A 49 -8.95 30.82 3.43
N ASN A 50 -7.89 31.57 3.59
CA ASN A 50 -6.54 31.09 3.30
C ASN A 50 -6.16 30.04 4.36
N ALA A 51 -6.06 28.76 3.94
CA ALA A 51 -5.70 27.66 4.81
C ALA A 51 -4.32 27.88 5.47
N GLN A 52 -3.36 28.48 4.77
CA GLN A 52 -2.04 28.81 5.33
C GLN A 52 -2.12 29.89 6.42
N ALA A 53 -2.97 30.91 6.24
CA ALA A 53 -3.20 31.94 7.25
C ALA A 53 -3.98 31.41 8.46
N ARG A 54 -4.81 30.36 8.27
CA ARG A 54 -5.50 29.65 9.34
C ARG A 54 -4.52 28.76 10.10
N ALA A 55 -3.69 27.98 9.40
CA ALA A 55 -2.66 27.12 9.99
C ALA A 55 -1.61 27.89 10.82
N LEU A 56 -1.34 29.17 10.48
CA LEU A 56 -0.50 30.06 11.29
C LEU A 56 -1.13 30.50 12.62
N ARG A 57 -2.46 30.32 12.78
CA ARG A 57 -3.22 30.68 13.99
C ARG A 57 -3.73 29.46 14.75
N SER A 58 -3.93 28.35 14.06
CA SER A 58 -4.23 27.05 14.65
C SER A 58 -2.95 26.20 14.64
N THR A 59 -2.77 25.39 15.64
CA THR A 59 -1.67 24.39 15.69
C THR A 59 -1.93 23.21 14.75
N ARG A 60 -3.13 23.11 14.12
CA ARG A 60 -3.54 22.03 13.20
C ARG A 60 -3.78 22.56 11.80
N SER A 61 -3.42 21.74 10.81
CA SER A 61 -3.59 22.02 9.37
C SER A 61 -4.83 21.33 8.79
N ASP A 62 -5.49 20.47 9.57
CA ASP A 62 -6.58 19.58 9.15
C ASP A 62 -6.20 18.76 7.91
N SER A 63 -4.92 18.39 7.79
CA SER A 63 -4.39 17.59 6.69
C SER A 63 -3.42 16.51 7.19
N ILE A 64 -3.48 15.35 6.57
CA ILE A 64 -2.51 14.26 6.78
C ILE A 64 -1.76 13.96 5.49
N GLY A 65 -0.55 13.44 5.63
CA GLY A 65 0.22 12.88 4.52
C GLY A 65 -0.01 11.37 4.40
N LEU A 66 -0.20 10.89 3.18
CA LEU A 66 -0.13 9.47 2.86
C LEU A 66 0.96 9.26 1.83
N LEU A 67 2.01 8.53 2.17
CA LEU A 67 3.08 8.18 1.25
C LEU A 67 3.08 6.67 0.98
N VAL A 68 2.66 6.30 -0.21
CA VAL A 68 2.64 4.91 -0.68
C VAL A 68 3.86 4.59 -1.54
N SER A 69 4.17 3.30 -1.65
CA SER A 69 5.35 2.87 -2.41
C SER A 69 5.17 2.97 -3.92
N ASP A 70 4.02 2.54 -4.48
CA ASP A 70 3.71 2.72 -5.91
C ASP A 70 2.18 2.73 -6.14
N VAL A 71 1.63 3.89 -6.53
CA VAL A 71 0.18 4.04 -6.82
C VAL A 71 -0.30 3.21 -8.02
N ARG A 72 0.60 2.67 -8.85
CA ARG A 72 0.24 1.76 -9.94
C ARG A 72 -0.08 0.35 -9.45
N ASN A 73 0.39 0.00 -8.25
CA ASN A 73 -0.01 -1.24 -7.61
C ASN A 73 -1.43 -1.07 -7.04
N PRO A 74 -2.42 -1.87 -7.50
CA PRO A 74 -3.80 -1.79 -7.03
C PRO A 74 -3.93 -1.88 -5.52
N PHE A 75 -3.10 -2.68 -4.83
CA PHE A 75 -3.05 -2.72 -3.37
C PHE A 75 -2.87 -1.32 -2.76
N PHE A 76 -1.89 -0.54 -3.24
CA PHE A 76 -1.67 0.82 -2.73
C PHE A 76 -2.73 1.82 -3.21
N ALA A 77 -3.37 1.58 -4.35
CA ALA A 77 -4.50 2.40 -4.80
C ALA A 77 -5.72 2.22 -3.89
N ASP A 78 -6.06 0.98 -3.54
CA ASP A 78 -7.16 0.65 -2.63
C ASP A 78 -6.87 1.13 -1.20
N LEU A 79 -5.63 0.98 -0.73
CA LEU A 79 -5.18 1.52 0.55
C LEU A 79 -5.33 3.06 0.58
N ALA A 80 -4.93 3.74 -0.50
CA ALA A 80 -5.03 5.19 -0.59
C ALA A 80 -6.49 5.66 -0.59
N HIS A 81 -7.37 4.94 -1.29
CA HIS A 81 -8.80 5.20 -1.25
C HIS A 81 -9.36 5.06 0.17
N THR A 82 -9.06 3.95 0.85
CA THR A 82 -9.57 3.71 2.20
C THR A 82 -9.07 4.73 3.22
N VAL A 83 -7.77 5.04 3.17
CA VAL A 83 -7.17 6.08 4.04
C VAL A 83 -7.81 7.44 3.78
N GLU A 84 -8.02 7.81 2.51
CA GLU A 84 -8.63 9.09 2.14
C GLU A 84 -10.06 9.19 2.68
N GLN A 85 -10.89 8.15 2.49
CA GLN A 85 -12.28 8.13 2.97
C GLN A 85 -12.34 8.17 4.52
N ALA A 86 -11.50 7.41 5.22
CA ALA A 86 -11.45 7.41 6.68
C ALA A 86 -10.97 8.76 7.23
N ALA A 87 -9.94 9.36 6.62
CA ALA A 87 -9.44 10.67 7.00
C ALA A 87 -10.48 11.77 6.77
N LEU A 88 -11.17 11.74 5.62
CA LEU A 88 -12.22 12.70 5.29
C LEU A 88 -13.38 12.63 6.29
N ALA A 89 -13.80 11.43 6.68
CA ALA A 89 -14.83 11.24 7.71
C ALA A 89 -14.42 11.81 9.07
N ALA A 90 -13.12 11.84 9.38
CA ALA A 90 -12.54 12.44 10.58
C ALA A 90 -12.23 13.95 10.42
N GLY A 91 -12.55 14.57 9.28
CA GLY A 91 -12.36 15.99 9.02
C GLY A 91 -10.98 16.38 8.48
N TYR A 92 -10.18 15.41 8.03
CA TYR A 92 -8.85 15.62 7.46
C TYR A 92 -8.84 15.49 5.95
N VAL A 93 -8.01 16.28 5.28
CA VAL A 93 -7.68 16.14 3.86
C VAL A 93 -6.40 15.34 3.71
N THR A 94 -6.38 14.35 2.82
CA THR A 94 -5.20 13.52 2.56
C THR A 94 -4.35 14.10 1.44
N LEU A 95 -3.05 14.28 1.70
CA LEU A 95 -2.04 14.64 0.70
C LEU A 95 -1.28 13.37 0.29
N LEU A 96 -1.57 12.86 -0.91
CA LEU A 96 -0.97 11.64 -1.42
C LEU A 96 0.40 11.90 -2.04
N GLY A 97 1.41 11.13 -1.62
CA GLY A 97 2.74 11.01 -2.23
C GLY A 97 2.97 9.59 -2.79
N ASN A 98 3.73 9.50 -3.86
CA ASN A 98 4.12 8.22 -4.49
C ASN A 98 5.65 8.10 -4.52
N ALA A 99 6.19 7.12 -3.81
CA ALA A 99 7.63 6.87 -3.75
C ALA A 99 8.16 6.13 -5.00
N ASN A 100 7.29 5.45 -5.75
CA ASN A 100 7.65 4.66 -6.94
C ASN A 100 8.78 3.65 -6.67
N GLU A 101 8.74 2.99 -5.51
CA GLU A 101 9.76 2.06 -4.98
C GLU A 101 11.18 2.66 -4.94
N ARG A 102 11.30 3.98 -4.77
CA ARG A 102 12.59 4.70 -4.76
C ARG A 102 12.76 5.53 -3.50
N LYS A 103 13.83 5.23 -2.74
CA LYS A 103 14.13 5.93 -1.48
C LYS A 103 14.30 7.43 -1.66
N GLU A 104 14.98 7.87 -2.71
CA GLU A 104 15.20 9.31 -2.96
C GLU A 104 13.89 10.06 -3.24
N GLN A 105 12.92 9.37 -3.85
CA GLN A 105 11.60 9.96 -4.08
C GLN A 105 10.78 9.98 -2.80
N GLN A 106 10.84 8.93 -1.99
CA GLN A 106 10.27 8.92 -0.64
C GLN A 106 10.76 10.12 0.17
N ASP A 107 12.08 10.33 0.24
CA ASP A 107 12.68 11.40 1.03
C ASP A 107 12.17 12.78 0.57
N ARG A 108 12.08 13.02 -0.74
CA ARG A 108 11.52 14.28 -1.30
C ARG A 108 10.07 14.51 -0.90
N TYR A 109 9.23 13.45 -0.93
CA TYR A 109 7.82 13.58 -0.53
C TYR A 109 7.69 13.83 0.97
N LEU A 110 8.45 13.11 1.81
CA LEU A 110 8.44 13.33 3.25
C LEU A 110 8.87 14.74 3.60
N ASP A 111 9.97 15.27 3.01
CA ASP A 111 10.40 16.65 3.21
C ASP A 111 9.33 17.66 2.78
N THR A 112 8.61 17.36 1.71
CA THR A 112 7.48 18.19 1.24
C THR A 112 6.34 18.19 2.24
N LEU A 113 5.91 17.02 2.73
CA LEU A 113 4.84 16.88 3.71
C LEU A 113 5.20 17.59 5.03
N ILE A 114 6.43 17.40 5.49
CA ILE A 114 6.99 18.12 6.67
C ILE A 114 6.91 19.64 6.47
N SER A 115 7.35 20.14 5.31
CA SER A 115 7.33 21.58 5.02
C SER A 115 5.94 22.17 4.92
N ARG A 116 4.96 21.36 4.51
CA ARG A 116 3.53 21.71 4.48
C ARG A 116 2.85 21.64 5.83
N ARG A 117 3.55 21.14 6.85
CA ARG A 117 3.05 21.02 8.23
C ARG A 117 1.79 20.21 8.33
N VAL A 118 1.75 19.05 7.67
CA VAL A 118 0.67 18.08 7.87
C VAL A 118 0.63 17.66 9.35
N ASP A 119 -0.56 17.38 9.87
CA ASP A 119 -0.74 17.05 11.28
C ASP A 119 -0.20 15.65 11.63
N GLY A 120 -0.11 14.77 10.61
CA GLY A 120 0.48 13.45 10.76
C GLY A 120 0.72 12.78 9.40
N ILE A 121 1.44 11.68 9.41
CA ILE A 121 1.86 10.97 8.19
C ILE A 121 1.62 9.46 8.35
N ILE A 122 0.94 8.86 7.35
CA ILE A 122 0.90 7.42 7.12
C ILE A 122 1.89 7.12 6.00
N VAL A 123 2.81 6.19 6.20
CA VAL A 123 3.84 5.87 5.21
C VAL A 123 4.09 4.35 5.11
N ALA A 124 4.19 3.85 3.86
CA ALA A 124 4.75 2.54 3.55
C ALA A 124 6.28 2.73 3.34
N PRO A 125 7.11 2.49 4.37
CA PRO A 125 8.50 2.92 4.34
C PRO A 125 9.37 2.09 3.40
N LEU A 126 10.40 2.74 2.84
CA LEU A 126 11.47 2.14 2.06
C LEU A 126 12.83 2.36 2.74
N GLY A 127 13.69 1.36 2.65
CA GLY A 127 15.07 1.45 3.12
C GLY A 127 15.24 1.18 4.61
N ASP A 128 16.34 1.67 5.15
CA ASP A 128 16.88 1.38 6.48
C ASP A 128 16.47 2.37 7.59
N GLY A 129 15.50 3.22 7.32
CA GLY A 129 15.07 4.26 8.26
C GLY A 129 16.00 5.47 8.37
N SER A 130 16.98 5.58 7.49
CA SER A 130 17.83 6.78 7.37
C SER A 130 17.11 7.91 6.63
N GLY A 131 17.72 9.08 6.56
CA GLY A 131 17.19 10.23 5.81
C GLY A 131 15.90 10.78 6.43
N SER A 132 14.91 11.03 5.60
CA SER A 132 13.67 11.71 6.00
C SER A 132 12.79 10.88 6.93
N ILE A 133 12.86 9.54 6.92
CA ILE A 133 12.19 8.71 7.94
C ILE A 133 12.67 9.05 9.34
N ARG A 134 14.00 9.16 9.54
CA ARG A 134 14.56 9.56 10.83
C ARG A 134 14.18 11.01 11.21
N SER A 135 14.01 11.86 10.20
CA SER A 135 13.56 13.26 10.42
C SER A 135 12.14 13.32 10.99
N LEU A 136 11.25 12.38 10.64
CA LEU A 136 9.91 12.31 11.24
C LEU A 136 10.00 12.12 12.76
N ILE A 137 10.84 11.16 13.20
CA ILE A 137 11.04 10.87 14.63
C ILE A 137 11.69 12.06 15.35
N THR A 138 12.78 12.60 14.78
CA THR A 138 13.52 13.70 15.40
C THR A 138 12.69 14.97 15.55
N ARG A 139 11.70 15.17 14.67
CA ARG A 139 10.78 16.31 14.70
C ARG A 139 9.46 15.99 15.40
N GLU A 140 9.34 14.80 15.99
CA GLU A 140 8.14 14.34 16.71
C GLU A 140 6.86 14.44 15.85
N ILE A 141 6.97 14.18 14.53
CA ILE A 141 5.82 14.21 13.64
C ILE A 141 4.99 12.93 13.86
N PRO A 142 3.68 13.05 14.18
CA PRO A 142 2.81 11.92 14.32
C PRO A 142 2.91 11.03 13.07
N THR A 143 3.33 9.77 13.25
CA THR A 143 3.63 8.87 12.13
C THR A 143 3.11 7.47 12.43
N VAL A 144 2.52 6.83 11.41
CA VAL A 144 2.12 5.41 11.41
C VAL A 144 2.72 4.75 10.19
N PHE A 145 3.31 3.59 10.36
CA PHE A 145 3.74 2.75 9.25
C PHE A 145 2.60 1.84 8.77
N VAL A 146 2.56 1.59 7.46
CA VAL A 146 1.57 0.71 6.84
C VAL A 146 2.24 -0.23 5.86
N ASP A 147 1.78 -1.49 5.80
CA ASP A 147 2.32 -2.59 4.98
C ASP A 147 3.76 -2.98 5.34
N ARG A 148 4.64 -2.01 5.56
CA ARG A 148 6.07 -2.19 5.82
C ARG A 148 6.49 -1.57 7.14
N THR A 149 7.58 -2.09 7.71
CA THR A 149 8.24 -1.54 8.89
C THR A 149 9.71 -1.25 8.59
N VAL A 150 10.37 -0.56 9.51
CA VAL A 150 11.81 -0.32 9.49
C VAL A 150 12.41 -0.87 10.78
N ASP A 151 13.40 -1.72 10.66
CA ASP A 151 14.05 -2.37 11.79
C ASP A 151 14.66 -1.34 12.76
N GLY A 152 14.43 -1.52 14.06
CA GLY A 152 14.95 -0.63 15.10
C GLY A 152 14.22 0.71 15.24
N LEU A 153 13.08 0.91 14.59
CA LEU A 153 12.20 2.06 14.78
C LEU A 153 10.89 1.64 15.44
N GLU A 154 10.61 2.21 16.62
CA GLU A 154 9.37 1.97 17.37
C GLU A 154 8.27 2.94 16.92
N ILE A 155 7.79 2.78 15.68
CA ILE A 155 6.67 3.52 15.12
C ILE A 155 5.47 2.60 15.04
N PRO A 156 4.28 3.01 15.55
CA PRO A 156 3.07 2.22 15.41
C PRO A 156 2.81 1.83 13.97
N SER A 157 2.42 0.58 13.73
CA SER A 157 2.28 0.06 12.37
C SER A 157 1.07 -0.86 12.20
N VAL A 158 0.55 -0.89 10.97
CA VAL A 158 -0.44 -1.88 10.54
C VAL A 158 0.20 -2.69 9.41
N THR A 159 0.42 -3.97 9.66
CA THR A 159 1.08 -4.89 8.73
C THR A 159 0.26 -6.16 8.52
N THR A 160 0.74 -7.06 7.66
CA THR A 160 0.09 -8.34 7.37
C THR A 160 0.96 -9.51 7.83
N ASP A 161 0.37 -10.49 8.51
CA ASP A 161 1.00 -11.80 8.73
C ASP A 161 1.08 -12.56 7.40
N SER A 162 2.25 -12.50 6.77
CA SER A 162 2.50 -13.22 5.52
C SER A 162 2.73 -14.72 5.72
N GLU A 163 3.03 -15.17 6.94
CA GLU A 163 3.37 -16.55 7.26
C GLU A 163 2.21 -17.51 6.99
N ALA A 164 1.01 -17.14 7.48
CA ALA A 164 -0.17 -17.99 7.39
C ALA A 164 -0.58 -18.23 5.93
N GLY A 165 -0.71 -17.18 5.13
CA GLY A 165 -1.11 -17.26 3.72
C GLY A 165 -0.08 -17.99 2.85
N ILE A 166 1.22 -17.70 3.02
CA ILE A 166 2.29 -18.36 2.26
C ILE A 166 2.38 -19.84 2.61
N ARG A 167 2.25 -20.20 3.89
CA ARG A 167 2.22 -21.60 4.32
C ARG A 167 1.05 -22.36 3.70
N GLN A 168 -0.15 -21.76 3.67
CA GLN A 168 -1.34 -22.34 3.01
C GLN A 168 -1.10 -22.52 1.51
N ALA A 169 -0.49 -21.52 0.83
CA ALA A 169 -0.20 -21.57 -0.59
C ALA A 169 0.79 -22.69 -0.94
N VAL A 170 1.90 -22.83 -0.19
CA VAL A 170 2.88 -23.90 -0.40
C VAL A 170 2.27 -25.26 -0.10
N HIS A 171 1.50 -25.40 0.98
CA HIS A 171 0.81 -26.64 1.30
C HIS A 171 -0.20 -27.04 0.20
N HIS A 172 -0.97 -26.09 -0.32
CA HIS A 172 -1.90 -26.31 -1.41
C HIS A 172 -1.19 -26.83 -2.67
N LEU A 173 -0.09 -26.18 -3.08
CA LEU A 173 0.68 -26.60 -4.24
C LEU A 173 1.33 -27.97 -4.03
N ALA A 174 1.85 -28.27 -2.83
CA ALA A 174 2.41 -29.56 -2.49
C ALA A 174 1.35 -30.67 -2.53
N ALA A 175 0.16 -30.41 -1.98
CA ALA A 175 -0.98 -31.35 -2.03
C ALA A 175 -1.47 -31.60 -3.47
N ALA A 176 -1.33 -30.60 -4.36
CA ALA A 176 -1.59 -30.74 -5.78
C ALA A 176 -0.49 -31.51 -6.55
N GLY A 177 0.60 -31.92 -5.89
CA GLY A 177 1.68 -32.74 -6.47
C GLY A 177 2.87 -31.93 -7.02
N HIS A 178 2.92 -30.62 -6.78
CA HIS A 178 4.06 -29.81 -7.16
C HIS A 178 5.22 -30.03 -6.20
N THR A 179 6.37 -30.50 -6.69
CA THR A 179 7.59 -30.74 -5.90
C THR A 179 8.65 -29.66 -6.05
N ARG A 180 8.57 -28.89 -7.15
CA ARG A 180 9.45 -27.74 -7.43
C ARG A 180 8.58 -26.51 -7.62
N ILE A 181 8.64 -25.60 -6.65
CA ILE A 181 7.88 -24.34 -6.63
C ILE A 181 8.85 -23.20 -6.81
N GLY A 182 8.68 -22.42 -7.89
CA GLY A 182 9.46 -21.21 -8.13
C GLY A 182 8.87 -20.05 -7.33
N TYR A 183 9.74 -19.23 -6.77
CA TYR A 183 9.35 -18.04 -5.98
C TYR A 183 9.90 -16.77 -6.60
N ILE A 184 9.02 -15.84 -6.95
CA ILE A 184 9.40 -14.50 -7.39
C ILE A 184 9.28 -13.59 -6.17
N SER A 185 10.41 -13.40 -5.48
CA SER A 185 10.52 -12.66 -4.23
C SER A 185 10.54 -11.16 -4.44
N GLY A 186 10.11 -10.40 -3.44
CA GLY A 186 10.34 -8.95 -3.38
C GLY A 186 11.78 -8.60 -2.96
N PRO A 187 12.11 -7.28 -3.01
CA PRO A 187 13.44 -6.79 -2.64
C PRO A 187 13.70 -7.00 -1.14
N GLN A 188 14.88 -7.52 -0.82
CA GLN A 188 15.26 -7.83 0.56
C GLN A 188 15.60 -6.58 1.41
N ALA A 189 15.62 -5.42 0.81
CA ALA A 189 15.72 -4.14 1.50
C ALA A 189 14.41 -3.72 2.20
N THR A 190 13.27 -4.38 1.89
CA THR A 190 11.97 -4.11 2.53
C THR A 190 11.61 -5.19 3.54
N SER A 191 10.87 -4.85 4.59
CA SER A 191 10.39 -5.84 5.56
C SER A 191 9.50 -6.90 4.88
N THR A 192 8.56 -6.49 4.04
CA THR A 192 7.69 -7.42 3.29
C THR A 192 8.47 -8.38 2.40
N GLY A 193 9.55 -7.92 1.75
CA GLY A 193 10.42 -8.78 0.94
C GLY A 193 11.11 -9.84 1.78
N ARG A 194 11.68 -9.45 2.92
CA ARG A 194 12.35 -10.38 3.86
C ARG A 194 11.38 -11.35 4.51
N ASP A 195 10.26 -10.84 5.03
CA ASP A 195 9.30 -11.64 5.80
C ASP A 195 8.61 -12.68 4.93
N ARG A 196 8.16 -12.28 3.72
CA ARG A 196 7.54 -13.18 2.75
C ARG A 196 8.54 -14.24 2.25
N PHE A 197 9.80 -13.87 2.02
CA PHE A 197 10.84 -14.83 1.62
C PHE A 197 11.16 -15.81 2.76
N ALA A 198 11.28 -15.34 3.99
CA ALA A 198 11.51 -16.20 5.15
C ALA A 198 10.31 -17.15 5.37
N ALA A 199 9.08 -16.67 5.23
CA ALA A 199 7.86 -17.47 5.30
C ALA A 199 7.84 -18.57 4.23
N PHE A 200 8.17 -18.22 2.97
CA PHE A 200 8.27 -19.17 1.87
C PHE A 200 9.33 -20.26 2.17
N THR A 201 10.51 -19.87 2.59
CA THR A 201 11.59 -20.82 2.91
C THR A 201 11.18 -21.79 4.02
N ARG A 202 10.54 -21.30 5.09
CA ARG A 202 10.02 -22.16 6.16
C ARG A 202 8.91 -23.10 5.65
N ALA A 203 8.00 -22.59 4.82
CA ALA A 203 6.91 -23.41 4.29
C ALA A 203 7.39 -24.52 3.36
N ILE A 204 8.35 -24.24 2.48
CA ILE A 204 9.02 -25.24 1.61
C ILE A 204 9.71 -26.31 2.43
N ALA A 205 10.47 -25.92 3.45
CA ALA A 205 11.15 -26.87 4.35
C ALA A 205 10.15 -27.76 5.10
N ALA A 206 9.08 -27.17 5.65
CA ALA A 206 8.04 -27.90 6.38
C ALA A 206 7.26 -28.88 5.49
N ALA A 207 7.10 -28.57 4.22
CA ALA A 207 6.46 -29.44 3.23
C ALA A 207 7.39 -30.54 2.66
N GLY A 208 8.67 -30.55 3.04
CA GLY A 208 9.67 -31.51 2.51
C GLY A 208 9.98 -31.32 1.03
N LEU A 209 9.76 -30.09 0.52
CA LEU A 209 9.96 -29.75 -0.89
C LEU A 209 11.41 -29.31 -1.17
N SER A 210 11.76 -29.20 -2.45
CA SER A 210 13.08 -28.76 -2.90
C SER A 210 13.41 -27.35 -2.42
N GLN A 211 14.50 -27.21 -1.68
CA GLN A 211 15.07 -25.93 -1.22
C GLN A 211 16.17 -25.42 -2.18
N ASP A 212 16.09 -25.77 -3.45
CA ASP A 212 17.03 -25.33 -4.46
C ASP A 212 17.04 -23.79 -4.59
N PRO A 213 18.17 -23.12 -4.33
CA PRO A 213 18.24 -21.66 -4.41
C PRO A 213 17.95 -21.10 -5.81
N GLU A 214 18.15 -21.88 -6.87
CA GLU A 214 17.83 -21.48 -8.23
C GLU A 214 16.33 -21.30 -8.47
N LEU A 215 15.46 -21.86 -7.59
CA LEU A 215 14.01 -21.66 -7.62
C LEU A 215 13.55 -20.31 -7.09
N VAL A 216 14.46 -19.44 -6.64
CA VAL A 216 14.15 -18.12 -6.12
C VAL A 216 14.72 -17.05 -7.04
N TYR A 217 13.83 -16.18 -7.52
CA TYR A 217 14.22 -14.96 -8.24
C TYR A 217 13.90 -13.73 -7.39
N PHE A 218 14.86 -12.87 -7.14
CA PHE A 218 14.67 -11.63 -6.39
C PHE A 218 14.29 -10.50 -7.33
N GLY A 219 13.03 -10.06 -7.25
CA GLY A 219 12.45 -8.95 -8.00
C GLY A 219 12.46 -7.63 -7.22
N ASP A 220 11.76 -6.64 -7.76
CA ASP A 220 11.74 -5.26 -7.29
C ASP A 220 10.32 -4.68 -7.15
N TYR A 221 9.30 -5.55 -7.07
CA TYR A 221 7.89 -5.18 -7.04
C TYR A 221 7.39 -4.48 -8.32
N GLN A 222 8.06 -4.69 -9.46
CA GLN A 222 7.64 -4.20 -10.75
C GLN A 222 7.26 -5.37 -11.69
N ALA A 223 6.31 -5.12 -12.60
CA ALA A 223 5.88 -6.14 -13.56
C ALA A 223 7.02 -6.66 -14.45
N ALA A 224 7.99 -5.79 -14.77
CA ALA A 224 9.16 -6.19 -15.54
C ALA A 224 9.99 -7.26 -14.84
N SER A 225 10.21 -7.14 -13.54
CA SER A 225 10.94 -8.15 -12.75
C SER A 225 10.15 -9.45 -12.60
N GLY A 226 8.83 -9.37 -12.49
CA GLY A 226 7.96 -10.55 -12.54
C GLY A 226 8.11 -11.34 -13.83
N SER A 227 8.12 -10.65 -14.99
CA SER A 227 8.38 -11.26 -16.29
C SER A 227 9.78 -11.87 -16.40
N ALA A 228 10.80 -11.15 -15.91
CA ALA A 228 12.18 -11.63 -15.90
C ALA A 228 12.35 -12.87 -15.00
N GLY A 229 11.69 -12.87 -13.84
CA GLY A 229 11.70 -13.99 -12.90
C GLY A 229 11.11 -15.26 -13.49
N VAL A 230 9.94 -15.18 -14.11
CA VAL A 230 9.36 -16.34 -14.83
C VAL A 230 10.30 -16.83 -15.94
N HIS A 231 10.85 -15.91 -16.73
CA HIS A 231 11.75 -16.28 -17.82
C HIS A 231 13.00 -17.03 -17.29
N ALA A 232 13.62 -16.52 -16.23
CA ALA A 232 14.78 -17.17 -15.59
C ALA A 232 14.42 -18.55 -15.03
N LEU A 233 13.32 -18.66 -14.28
CA LEU A 233 12.87 -19.90 -13.66
C LEU A 233 12.52 -20.99 -14.69
N LEU A 234 11.93 -20.61 -15.81
CA LEU A 234 11.59 -21.57 -16.89
C LEU A 234 12.79 -22.03 -17.72
N GLN A 235 13.94 -21.35 -17.62
CA GLN A 235 15.18 -21.74 -18.30
C GLN A 235 16.05 -22.69 -17.46
N LEU A 236 15.69 -22.99 -16.22
CA LEU A 236 16.38 -23.95 -15.39
C LEU A 236 16.38 -25.34 -16.06
N ARG A 237 17.38 -26.14 -15.80
CA ARG A 237 17.47 -27.53 -16.29
C ARG A 237 16.24 -28.35 -15.87
N GLU A 238 15.76 -28.11 -14.65
CA GLU A 238 14.53 -28.69 -14.11
C GLU A 238 13.63 -27.52 -13.67
N PRO A 239 12.79 -26.98 -14.57
CA PRO A 239 11.97 -25.82 -14.27
C PRO A 239 10.88 -26.15 -13.25
N PRO A 240 10.43 -25.16 -12.46
CA PRO A 240 9.29 -25.34 -11.55
C PRO A 240 8.00 -25.59 -12.32
N THR A 241 7.09 -26.34 -11.69
CA THR A 241 5.74 -26.59 -12.21
C THR A 241 4.68 -25.69 -11.59
N ALA A 242 5.07 -24.94 -10.56
CA ALA A 242 4.25 -23.94 -9.90
C ALA A 242 5.08 -22.69 -9.57
N LEU A 243 4.45 -21.55 -9.57
CA LEU A 243 5.04 -20.25 -9.22
C LEU A 243 4.23 -19.57 -8.13
N LEU A 244 4.93 -18.95 -7.18
CA LEU A 244 4.37 -18.01 -6.21
C LEU A 244 5.04 -16.64 -6.43
N ALA A 245 4.25 -15.63 -6.80
CA ALA A 245 4.69 -14.24 -6.91
C ALA A 245 4.39 -13.49 -5.60
N ALA A 246 5.41 -12.86 -5.03
CA ALA A 246 5.32 -12.18 -3.73
C ALA A 246 4.62 -10.82 -3.78
N ASP A 247 4.07 -10.42 -4.92
CA ASP A 247 3.42 -9.12 -5.13
C ASP A 247 2.51 -9.17 -6.37
N SER A 248 1.45 -8.37 -6.37
CA SER A 248 0.48 -8.34 -7.47
C SER A 248 1.05 -7.81 -8.78
N LEU A 249 1.91 -6.79 -8.77
CA LEU A 249 2.53 -6.28 -10.01
C LEU A 249 3.49 -7.31 -10.63
N MET A 250 4.28 -8.00 -9.81
CA MET A 250 5.12 -9.09 -10.31
C MET A 250 4.27 -10.24 -10.87
N ALA A 251 3.11 -10.53 -10.26
CA ALA A 251 2.17 -11.51 -10.81
C ALA A 251 1.62 -11.07 -12.18
N VAL A 252 1.30 -9.79 -12.38
CA VAL A 252 0.92 -9.24 -13.69
C VAL A 252 2.02 -9.50 -14.72
N GLY A 253 3.27 -9.23 -14.36
CA GLY A 253 4.42 -9.52 -15.20
C GLY A 253 4.57 -11.01 -15.52
N ALA A 254 4.37 -11.86 -14.52
CA ALA A 254 4.38 -13.32 -14.68
C ALA A 254 3.29 -13.79 -15.65
N ILE A 255 2.06 -13.31 -15.50
CA ILE A 255 0.94 -13.63 -16.40
C ILE A 255 1.28 -13.21 -17.84
N ALA A 256 1.76 -11.98 -18.02
CA ALA A 256 2.07 -11.45 -19.35
C ALA A 256 3.13 -12.29 -20.08
N ILE A 257 4.21 -12.69 -19.41
CA ILE A 257 5.26 -13.51 -20.03
C ILE A 257 4.82 -14.95 -20.27
N LEU A 258 4.04 -15.56 -19.35
CA LEU A 258 3.48 -16.89 -19.53
C LEU A 258 2.58 -16.94 -20.78
N HIS A 259 1.71 -15.96 -20.96
CA HIS A 259 0.88 -15.82 -22.17
C HIS A 259 1.75 -15.69 -23.43
N LYS A 260 2.79 -14.83 -23.39
CA LYS A 260 3.71 -14.64 -24.53
C LYS A 260 4.45 -15.93 -24.90
N LEU A 261 4.77 -16.77 -23.92
CA LEU A 261 5.43 -18.07 -24.10
C LEU A 261 4.43 -19.20 -24.47
N GLY A 262 3.14 -18.91 -24.58
CA GLY A 262 2.10 -19.89 -24.87
C GLY A 262 1.86 -20.88 -23.72
N ARG A 263 2.27 -20.56 -22.49
CA ARG A 263 2.05 -21.40 -21.30
C ARG A 263 0.67 -21.13 -20.72
N ARG A 264 -0.11 -22.19 -20.54
CA ARG A 264 -1.45 -22.11 -19.97
C ARG A 264 -1.35 -22.16 -18.43
N ILE A 265 -1.71 -21.05 -17.80
CA ILE A 265 -1.80 -20.99 -16.34
C ILE A 265 -2.87 -21.97 -15.86
N GLY A 266 -2.59 -22.68 -14.76
CA GLY A 266 -3.47 -23.72 -14.20
C GLY A 266 -3.44 -25.07 -14.93
N ALA A 267 -2.85 -25.14 -16.14
CA ALA A 267 -2.73 -26.39 -16.90
C ALA A 267 -1.26 -26.80 -17.11
N ASP A 268 -0.44 -25.89 -17.64
CA ASP A 268 0.99 -26.16 -17.90
C ASP A 268 1.87 -25.70 -16.72
N ILE A 269 1.42 -24.68 -15.97
CA ILE A 269 2.09 -24.15 -14.80
C ILE A 269 1.06 -23.55 -13.83
N ALA A 270 1.16 -23.89 -12.55
CA ALA A 270 0.35 -23.25 -11.53
C ALA A 270 0.92 -21.85 -11.18
N LEU A 271 0.03 -20.91 -10.85
CA LEU A 271 0.42 -19.57 -10.42
C LEU A 271 -0.45 -19.13 -9.23
N ILE A 272 0.22 -18.67 -8.16
CA ILE A 272 -0.39 -17.98 -7.02
C ILE A 272 0.24 -16.61 -6.90
N ALA A 273 -0.55 -15.57 -6.60
CA ALA A 273 -0.06 -14.24 -6.33
C ALA A 273 -0.26 -13.84 -4.86
N PHE A 274 0.52 -12.90 -4.36
CA PHE A 274 0.20 -12.14 -3.16
C PHE A 274 -0.63 -10.92 -3.57
N ASP A 275 -1.58 -10.52 -2.73
CA ASP A 275 -2.64 -9.53 -2.90
C ASP A 275 -3.77 -10.00 -3.84
N ASP A 276 -5.02 -9.83 -3.38
CA ASP A 276 -6.22 -10.11 -4.18
C ASP A 276 -6.74 -8.82 -4.83
N ILE A 277 -6.31 -8.55 -6.04
CA ILE A 277 -6.84 -7.44 -6.82
C ILE A 277 -8.06 -7.90 -7.63
N GLU A 278 -9.09 -7.04 -7.72
CA GLU A 278 -10.43 -7.38 -8.21
C GLU A 278 -10.43 -8.17 -9.53
N TRP A 279 -9.66 -7.74 -10.50
CA TRP A 279 -9.64 -8.38 -11.82
C TRP A 279 -8.89 -9.73 -11.87
N PHE A 280 -8.14 -10.13 -10.82
CA PHE A 280 -7.57 -11.47 -10.76
C PHE A 280 -8.65 -12.56 -10.69
N ALA A 281 -9.79 -12.26 -10.10
CA ALA A 281 -10.95 -13.15 -10.10
C ALA A 281 -11.64 -13.23 -11.47
N LEU A 282 -11.46 -12.21 -12.32
CA LEU A 282 -12.08 -12.14 -13.65
C LEU A 282 -11.23 -12.78 -14.76
N LEU A 283 -10.00 -13.19 -14.46
CA LEU A 283 -9.13 -13.88 -15.42
C LEU A 283 -9.67 -15.27 -15.77
N ASN A 284 -9.22 -15.79 -16.90
CA ASN A 284 -9.47 -17.17 -17.29
C ASN A 284 -8.15 -17.91 -17.59
N PRO A 285 -7.68 -18.76 -16.67
CA PRO A 285 -8.30 -19.12 -15.39
C PRO A 285 -8.20 -18.01 -14.34
N ALA A 286 -9.17 -17.96 -13.40
CA ALA A 286 -9.13 -17.05 -12.26
C ALA A 286 -7.91 -17.35 -11.38
N LEU A 287 -7.22 -16.31 -10.92
CA LEU A 287 -5.95 -16.43 -10.21
C LEU A 287 -6.16 -16.72 -8.72
N SER A 288 -5.51 -17.74 -8.21
CA SER A 288 -5.38 -18.03 -6.78
C SER A 288 -4.48 -16.99 -6.13
N VAL A 289 -4.85 -16.51 -4.95
CA VAL A 289 -4.16 -15.41 -4.30
C VAL A 289 -4.03 -15.61 -2.79
N ILE A 290 -3.02 -14.98 -2.21
CA ILE A 290 -2.94 -14.76 -0.76
C ILE A 290 -3.54 -13.40 -0.50
N SER A 291 -4.68 -13.37 0.19
CA SER A 291 -5.49 -12.17 0.44
C SER A 291 -5.34 -11.69 1.87
N HIS A 292 -5.54 -10.40 2.08
CA HIS A 292 -5.68 -9.74 3.38
C HIS A 292 -6.57 -8.51 3.23
N SER A 293 -7.08 -7.97 4.33
CA SER A 293 -8.01 -6.84 4.28
C SER A 293 -7.28 -5.50 4.15
N VAL A 294 -7.21 -4.96 2.92
CA VAL A 294 -6.65 -3.63 2.63
C VAL A 294 -7.52 -2.53 3.23
N GLU A 295 -8.86 -2.72 3.20
CA GLU A 295 -9.81 -1.78 3.79
C GLU A 295 -9.61 -1.66 5.31
N GLU A 296 -9.48 -2.79 6.00
CA GLU A 296 -9.23 -2.78 7.43
C GLU A 296 -7.87 -2.15 7.77
N MET A 297 -6.83 -2.44 6.97
CA MET A 297 -5.51 -1.83 7.11
C MET A 297 -5.57 -0.30 7.04
N GLY A 298 -6.24 0.25 6.03
CA GLY A 298 -6.35 1.70 5.84
C GLY A 298 -7.13 2.37 6.97
N ARG A 299 -8.26 1.79 7.38
CA ARG A 299 -9.08 2.31 8.48
C ARG A 299 -8.30 2.32 9.81
N ILE A 300 -7.66 1.20 10.16
CA ILE A 300 -6.87 1.11 11.39
C ILE A 300 -5.69 2.09 11.36
N ALA A 301 -5.02 2.25 10.20
CA ALA A 301 -3.92 3.19 10.08
C ALA A 301 -4.34 4.64 10.35
N VAL A 302 -5.53 5.06 9.89
CA VAL A 302 -6.09 6.39 10.19
C VAL A 302 -6.46 6.50 11.66
N ASP A 303 -7.20 5.54 12.22
CA ASP A 303 -7.59 5.54 13.63
C ASP A 303 -6.35 5.63 14.55
N MET A 304 -5.31 4.89 14.21
CA MET A 304 -4.03 4.88 14.91
C MET A 304 -3.31 6.23 14.79
N LEU A 305 -3.29 6.83 13.58
CA LEU A 305 -2.67 8.13 13.37
C LEU A 305 -3.37 9.23 14.18
N LEU A 306 -4.70 9.22 14.23
CA LEU A 306 -5.48 10.18 15.04
C LEU A 306 -5.15 10.05 16.53
N GLN A 307 -5.00 8.82 17.04
CA GLN A 307 -4.55 8.60 18.42
C GLN A 307 -3.16 9.18 18.66
N VAL A 308 -2.21 8.99 17.71
CA VAL A 308 -0.85 9.57 17.83
C VAL A 308 -0.88 11.09 17.79
N ILE A 309 -1.71 11.71 16.92
CA ILE A 309 -1.91 13.17 16.85
C ILE A 309 -2.44 13.72 18.19
N ASP A 310 -3.27 12.97 18.90
CA ASP A 310 -3.80 13.33 20.21
C ASP A 310 -2.86 12.96 21.39
N GLY A 311 -1.63 12.52 21.08
CA GLY A 311 -0.60 12.19 22.08
C GLY A 311 -0.68 10.77 22.63
N GLY A 312 -1.53 9.91 22.06
CA GLY A 312 -1.60 8.49 22.39
C GLY A 312 -0.44 7.67 21.82
N LYS A 313 -0.33 6.42 22.30
CA LYS A 313 0.67 5.45 21.82
C LYS A 313 -0.04 4.13 21.51
N PRO A 314 -0.70 4.04 20.34
CA PRO A 314 -1.37 2.81 19.95
C PRO A 314 -0.36 1.66 19.74
N GLU A 315 -0.79 0.43 20.02
CA GLU A 315 -0.03 -0.76 19.70
C GLU A 315 -0.10 -1.06 18.21
N SER A 316 0.97 -1.66 17.67
CA SER A 316 0.99 -2.12 16.28
C SER A 316 0.00 -3.26 16.06
N VAL A 317 -0.62 -3.30 14.88
CA VAL A 317 -1.60 -4.31 14.49
C VAL A 317 -1.06 -5.14 13.34
N VAL A 318 -1.23 -6.46 13.44
CA VAL A 318 -0.88 -7.42 12.38
C VAL A 318 -2.16 -8.09 11.91
N LEU A 319 -2.54 -7.85 10.66
CA LEU A 319 -3.72 -8.42 10.05
C LEU A 319 -3.43 -9.83 9.52
N PRO A 320 -4.39 -10.76 9.58
CA PRO A 320 -4.22 -12.09 9.03
C PRO A 320 -4.19 -12.07 7.50
N SER A 321 -3.54 -13.09 6.92
CA SER A 321 -3.65 -13.42 5.50
C SER A 321 -4.12 -14.85 5.30
N GLU A 322 -4.82 -15.10 4.19
CA GLU A 322 -5.33 -16.41 3.84
C GLU A 322 -5.20 -16.69 2.33
N LEU A 323 -5.13 -17.96 1.98
CA LEU A 323 -5.14 -18.40 0.59
C LEU A 323 -6.57 -18.48 0.07
N ILE A 324 -6.87 -17.77 -1.01
CA ILE A 324 -8.08 -17.93 -1.82
C ILE A 324 -7.73 -18.78 -3.04
N VAL A 325 -8.15 -20.05 -3.01
CA VAL A 325 -7.91 -21.00 -4.10
C VAL A 325 -8.86 -20.73 -5.26
N ARG A 326 -8.29 -20.55 -6.45
CA ARG A 326 -8.99 -20.43 -7.72
C ARG A 326 -8.39 -21.39 -8.75
N ALA A 327 -8.79 -21.28 -10.02
CA ALA A 327 -8.43 -22.25 -11.07
C ALA A 327 -6.95 -22.22 -11.51
N SER A 328 -6.19 -21.18 -11.19
CA SER A 328 -4.79 -21.03 -11.62
C SER A 328 -3.79 -21.93 -10.89
N SER A 329 -4.17 -22.55 -9.78
CA SER A 329 -3.29 -23.41 -8.98
C SER A 329 -3.80 -24.86 -8.89
N SER A 330 -4.41 -25.34 -9.97
CA SER A 330 -4.90 -26.72 -10.10
C SER A 330 -3.75 -27.72 -10.19
N THR A 331 -4.08 -29.00 -10.04
CA THR A 331 -3.15 -30.13 -10.20
C THR A 331 -2.49 -30.08 -11.58
N PRO A 332 -1.16 -30.32 -11.71
CA PRO A 332 -0.51 -30.36 -13.01
C PRO A 332 -1.14 -31.47 -13.85
N THR A 333 -1.66 -31.13 -15.02
CA THR A 333 -1.97 -32.15 -16.02
C THR A 333 -0.66 -32.76 -16.45
N SER A 334 -0.52 -34.12 -16.36
CA SER A 334 0.62 -34.82 -16.93
C SER A 334 0.94 -34.26 -18.32
N PRO A 335 2.23 -34.05 -18.65
CA PRO A 335 2.58 -33.54 -19.98
C PRO A 335 1.90 -34.44 -21.01
N ALA A 336 1.04 -33.85 -21.84
CA ALA A 336 0.44 -34.58 -22.95
C ALA A 336 1.58 -35.22 -23.74
N SER A 337 1.64 -36.54 -23.78
CA SER A 337 2.55 -37.26 -24.63
C SER A 337 2.43 -36.68 -26.04
N GLY A 338 3.51 -36.05 -26.49
CA GLY A 338 3.58 -35.35 -27.77
C GLY A 338 3.08 -36.28 -28.91
N PRO A 339 2.53 -35.72 -29.98
CA PRO A 339 2.07 -36.53 -31.10
C PRO A 339 3.23 -37.37 -31.60
N SER A 340 3.08 -38.71 -31.51
CA SER A 340 4.04 -39.63 -32.11
C SER A 340 4.06 -39.31 -33.61
N LEU A 341 5.22 -38.83 -34.11
CA LEU A 341 5.49 -38.75 -35.51
C LEU A 341 5.35 -40.14 -36.10
N ARG A 342 4.20 -40.41 -36.70
CA ARG A 342 4.05 -41.59 -37.57
C ARG A 342 4.93 -41.31 -38.82
N THR A 343 6.07 -41.95 -38.84
CA THR A 343 6.86 -42.11 -40.09
C THR A 343 6.05 -42.98 -41.01
N ASN A 344 5.62 -42.43 -42.13
CA ASN A 344 5.30 -43.15 -43.36
C ASN A 344 6.47 -43.00 -44.32
#